data_e545f734520509ec2946b94565ab56c4
#
_entry.id   e545f734520509ec2946b94565ab56c4
#
_cell.length_a   1.000
_cell.length_b   1.000
_cell.length_c   1.000
_cell.angle_alpha   90.00
_cell.angle_beta   90.00
_cell.angle_gamma   90.00
#
_symmetry.space_group_name_H-M   'P 1'
#
loop_
_entity.id
_entity.type
_entity.pdbx_description
1 polymer ?
#
loop_
_entity_poly.entity_id
_entity_poly.type
_entity_poly.pdbx_seq_one_letter_code
_entity_poly.pdbx_strand_id
1 'polypeptide(L)'
;MATPYWQLRRDEVPSTQDLARSELETIPVVVIAAAQTAGRGRSGAEWVTAPRALAVSVALRADPGEDRPISLIAGVAAWRALGDIVGLKWPNDLLNGENKIGGILVEQSDGVAVAGMGLNLWWPDAPDAIGALLHEDPGPDRHVEIGALWAAELLSILRAEGWPIDEYRQACVTLGRDISWEPDGSGRAVDVAESGALLIDDGSQRSELHSGVVRHVRS
;
A
#
# COMPACT_ATOMS: atom_id res chain seq x y z
N MET A 1 5.21 -23.89 4.13
CA MET A 1 6.50 -23.38 4.67
C MET A 1 6.59 -21.89 4.37
N ALA A 2 7.09 -21.07 5.32
CA ALA A 2 7.28 -19.63 5.09
C ALA A 2 8.30 -19.37 3.95
N THR A 3 8.12 -18.25 3.22
CA THR A 3 9.10 -17.82 2.21
C THR A 3 10.38 -17.39 2.91
N PRO A 4 11.53 -17.99 2.64
CA PRO A 4 12.78 -17.44 3.14
C PRO A 4 12.99 -16.07 2.50
N TYR A 5 13.36 -15.09 3.30
CA TYR A 5 13.73 -13.76 2.86
C TYR A 5 14.87 -13.20 3.73
N TRP A 6 15.61 -12.27 3.18
CA TRP A 6 16.61 -11.50 3.92
C TRP A 6 15.97 -10.25 4.51
N GLN A 7 16.17 -9.99 5.80
CA GLN A 7 15.59 -8.82 6.46
C GLN A 7 16.67 -7.86 6.97
N LEU A 8 16.54 -6.61 6.58
CA LEU A 8 17.35 -5.49 7.05
C LEU A 8 16.49 -4.54 7.87
N ARG A 9 17.03 -4.08 9.02
CA ARG A 9 16.42 -3.09 9.89
C ARG A 9 17.31 -1.87 9.98
N ARG A 10 16.71 -0.68 9.91
CA ARG A 10 17.41 0.60 10.00
C ARG A 10 16.56 1.58 10.81
N ASP A 11 17.22 2.50 11.52
CA ASP A 11 16.50 3.61 12.15
C ASP A 11 16.05 4.60 11.08
N GLU A 12 16.96 4.95 10.16
CA GLU A 12 16.70 5.88 9.07
C GLU A 12 17.45 5.45 7.80
N VAL A 13 16.82 5.68 6.65
CA VAL A 13 17.43 5.47 5.32
C VAL A 13 16.95 6.57 4.37
N PRO A 14 17.65 6.83 3.26
CA PRO A 14 17.10 7.68 2.21
C PRO A 14 15.79 7.12 1.63
N SER A 15 15.77 5.85 1.25
CA SER A 15 14.62 5.15 0.71
C SER A 15 14.72 3.66 0.99
N THR A 16 13.67 3.08 1.58
CA THR A 16 13.57 1.61 1.76
C THR A 16 13.42 0.89 0.42
N GLN A 17 12.80 1.51 -0.59
CA GLN A 17 12.65 0.98 -1.95
C GLN A 17 14.01 0.79 -2.62
N ASP A 18 14.84 1.83 -2.61
CA ASP A 18 16.15 1.81 -3.26
C ASP A 18 17.07 0.82 -2.55
N LEU A 19 17.07 0.79 -1.22
CA LEU A 19 17.86 -0.15 -0.44
C LEU A 19 17.41 -1.59 -0.69
N ALA A 20 16.10 -1.87 -0.66
CA ALA A 20 15.61 -3.22 -0.92
C ALA A 20 15.97 -3.72 -2.33
N ARG A 21 15.89 -2.84 -3.33
CA ARG A 21 16.29 -3.15 -4.71
C ARG A 21 17.78 -3.44 -4.82
N SER A 22 18.63 -2.64 -4.18
CA SER A 22 20.10 -2.80 -4.26
C SER A 22 20.62 -4.05 -3.57
N GLU A 23 19.91 -4.52 -2.54
CA GLU A 23 20.28 -5.71 -1.75
C GLU A 23 19.67 -7.01 -2.32
N LEU A 24 18.83 -6.92 -3.37
CA LEU A 24 18.17 -8.08 -3.95
C LEU A 24 19.15 -8.92 -4.77
N GLU A 25 19.44 -10.12 -4.31
CA GLU A 25 20.21 -11.14 -5.03
C GLU A 25 19.30 -12.25 -5.56
N THR A 26 19.10 -13.29 -4.77
CA THR A 26 18.38 -14.52 -5.15
C THR A 26 17.07 -14.75 -4.41
N ILE A 27 16.97 -14.31 -3.17
CA ILE A 27 15.77 -14.44 -2.34
C ILE A 27 15.19 -13.05 -2.07
N PRO A 28 13.89 -12.93 -1.78
CA PRO A 28 13.29 -11.64 -1.45
C PRO A 28 14.01 -10.90 -0.33
N VAL A 29 14.08 -9.59 -0.44
CA VAL A 29 14.68 -8.70 0.56
C VAL A 29 13.59 -7.84 1.18
N VAL A 30 13.56 -7.78 2.51
CA VAL A 30 12.68 -6.93 3.30
C VAL A 30 13.52 -5.87 4.00
N VAL A 31 13.24 -4.60 3.75
CA VAL A 31 13.86 -3.47 4.45
C VAL A 31 12.80 -2.79 5.30
N ILE A 32 13.08 -2.64 6.60
CA ILE A 32 12.20 -1.96 7.57
C ILE A 32 12.96 -0.79 8.17
N ALA A 33 12.36 0.41 8.15
CA ALA A 33 12.92 1.61 8.75
C ALA A 33 11.86 2.41 9.52
N ALA A 34 12.30 3.16 10.54
CA ALA A 34 11.45 4.08 11.28
C ALA A 34 11.26 5.40 10.52
N ALA A 35 12.24 5.82 9.73
CA ALA A 35 12.20 7.06 8.97
C ALA A 35 12.87 6.94 7.59
N GLN A 36 12.43 7.82 6.67
CA GLN A 36 13.06 8.04 5.37
C GLN A 36 13.36 9.52 5.18
N THR A 37 14.57 9.84 4.65
CA THR A 37 14.95 11.22 4.33
C THR A 37 14.61 11.64 2.90
N ALA A 38 14.30 10.67 2.02
CA ALA A 38 13.88 10.89 0.64
C ALA A 38 12.73 9.92 0.26
N GLY A 39 11.74 9.80 1.14
CA GLY A 39 10.57 8.97 0.92
C GLY A 39 9.73 9.46 -0.27
N ARG A 40 9.28 8.53 -1.10
CA ARG A 40 8.50 8.81 -2.31
C ARG A 40 7.11 8.23 -2.23
N GLY A 41 6.15 8.98 -2.77
CA GLY A 41 4.82 8.50 -3.14
C GLY A 41 4.69 8.33 -4.65
N ARG A 42 3.47 8.00 -5.12
CA ARG A 42 3.15 7.92 -6.55
C ARG A 42 3.35 9.26 -7.24
N SER A 43 3.69 9.20 -8.53
CA SER A 43 3.86 10.39 -9.39
C SER A 43 4.86 11.42 -8.83
N GLY A 44 5.85 10.98 -8.06
CA GLY A 44 6.89 11.85 -7.51
C GLY A 44 6.46 12.68 -6.29
N ALA A 45 5.30 12.39 -5.70
CA ALA A 45 4.89 13.05 -4.47
C ALA A 45 5.87 12.71 -3.32
N GLU A 46 6.15 13.67 -2.47
CA GLU A 46 6.95 13.47 -1.28
C GLU A 46 6.15 12.72 -0.21
N TRP A 47 6.80 11.79 0.49
CA TRP A 47 6.23 11.14 1.66
C TRP A 47 6.70 11.83 2.94
N VAL A 48 5.77 12.49 3.64
CA VAL A 48 6.04 13.14 4.93
C VAL A 48 5.97 12.10 6.05
N THR A 49 7.06 11.98 6.80
CA THR A 49 7.19 10.99 7.88
C THR A 49 6.58 11.51 9.18
N ALA A 50 5.66 10.74 9.76
CA ALA A 50 5.10 11.01 11.10
C ALA A 50 6.17 10.88 12.22
N PRO A 51 5.97 11.45 13.41
CA PRO A 51 6.88 11.28 14.56
C PRO A 51 7.14 9.82 14.94
N ARG A 52 6.12 8.95 14.76
CA ARG A 52 6.28 7.50 14.76
C ARG A 52 5.73 6.97 13.45
N ALA A 53 6.58 6.37 12.67
CA ALA A 53 6.23 5.86 11.36
C ALA A 53 6.84 4.48 11.09
N LEU A 54 6.37 3.85 10.04
CA LEU A 54 6.95 2.68 9.43
C LEU A 54 7.16 2.97 7.95
N ALA A 55 8.35 2.71 7.46
CA ALA A 55 8.63 2.50 6.06
C ALA A 55 9.12 1.06 5.89
N VAL A 56 8.43 0.28 5.06
CA VAL A 56 8.84 -1.09 4.75
C VAL A 56 8.77 -1.33 3.25
N SER A 57 9.76 -2.02 2.70
CA SER A 57 9.79 -2.42 1.30
C SER A 57 10.21 -3.87 1.16
N VAL A 58 9.54 -4.57 0.23
CA VAL A 58 9.83 -5.94 -0.17
C VAL A 58 10.27 -5.91 -1.63
N ALA A 59 11.51 -6.29 -1.91
CA ALA A 59 12.03 -6.49 -3.25
C ALA A 59 12.03 -7.98 -3.59
N LEU A 60 11.59 -8.32 -4.79
CA LEU A 60 11.57 -9.69 -5.31
C LEU A 60 11.76 -9.71 -6.83
N ARG A 61 12.16 -10.87 -7.36
CA ARG A 61 12.16 -11.09 -8.80
C ARG A 61 10.72 -11.19 -9.29
N ALA A 62 10.40 -10.42 -10.31
CA ALA A 62 9.10 -10.46 -10.98
C ALA A 62 9.18 -11.39 -12.19
N ASP A 63 8.20 -12.28 -12.34
CA ASP A 63 8.11 -13.12 -13.51
C ASP A 63 7.66 -12.29 -14.72
N PRO A 64 8.37 -12.40 -15.85
CA PRO A 64 7.97 -11.71 -17.07
C PRO A 64 6.59 -12.21 -17.54
N GLY A 65 5.63 -11.29 -17.65
CA GLY A 65 4.26 -11.59 -18.10
C GLY A 65 3.26 -11.90 -17.00
N GLU A 66 3.65 -11.86 -15.74
CA GLU A 66 2.72 -11.90 -14.61
C GLU A 66 2.16 -10.49 -14.34
N ASP A 67 0.93 -10.25 -14.82
CA ASP A 67 0.23 -8.97 -14.65
C ASP A 67 -0.67 -9.02 -13.40
N ARG A 68 -0.05 -9.11 -12.22
CA ARG A 68 -0.77 -9.10 -10.93
C ARG A 68 -0.87 -7.69 -10.39
N PRO A 69 -2.00 -7.31 -9.80
CA PRO A 69 -2.18 -5.98 -9.18
C PRO A 69 -1.45 -5.89 -7.84
N ILE A 70 -0.10 -5.87 -7.86
CA ILE A 70 0.75 -5.95 -6.65
C ILE A 70 0.40 -4.85 -5.64
N SER A 71 -0.02 -3.66 -6.09
CA SER A 71 -0.45 -2.58 -5.19
C SER A 71 -1.68 -2.96 -4.36
N LEU A 72 -2.67 -3.62 -4.98
CA LEU A 72 -3.88 -4.07 -4.29
C LEU A 72 -3.59 -5.27 -3.39
N ILE A 73 -2.75 -6.18 -3.86
CA ILE A 73 -2.25 -7.33 -3.08
C ILE A 73 -1.53 -6.86 -1.81
N ALA A 74 -0.66 -5.85 -1.94
CA ALA A 74 0.04 -5.24 -0.80
C ALA A 74 -0.93 -4.53 0.16
N GLY A 75 -2.05 -4.01 -0.37
CA GLY A 75 -3.17 -3.50 0.42
C GLY A 75 -3.84 -4.60 1.25
N VAL A 76 -4.15 -5.75 0.65
CA VAL A 76 -4.71 -6.90 1.40
C VAL A 76 -3.73 -7.38 2.46
N ALA A 77 -2.43 -7.44 2.16
CA ALA A 77 -1.42 -7.78 3.15
C ALA A 77 -1.42 -6.79 4.34
N ALA A 78 -1.63 -5.48 4.08
CA ALA A 78 -1.75 -4.48 5.13
C ALA A 78 -3.04 -4.68 5.96
N TRP A 79 -4.15 -4.96 5.31
CA TRP A 79 -5.42 -5.24 6.00
C TRP A 79 -5.34 -6.49 6.89
N ARG A 80 -4.72 -7.57 6.42
CA ARG A 80 -4.48 -8.78 7.23
C ARG A 80 -3.57 -8.51 8.43
N ALA A 81 -2.50 -7.73 8.23
CA ALA A 81 -1.54 -7.42 9.28
C ALA A 81 -2.08 -6.45 10.35
N LEU A 82 -3.00 -5.55 9.98
CA LEU A 82 -3.47 -4.45 10.83
C LEU A 82 -4.91 -4.64 11.33
N GLY A 83 -5.70 -5.50 10.68
CA GLY A 83 -7.10 -5.76 11.01
C GLY A 83 -8.08 -4.73 10.43
N ASP A 84 -9.35 -4.86 10.82
CA ASP A 84 -10.50 -4.13 10.26
C ASP A 84 -10.50 -2.61 10.52
N ILE A 85 -9.56 -2.11 11.33
CA ILE A 85 -9.39 -0.67 11.56
C ILE A 85 -8.84 0.06 10.32
N VAL A 86 -8.32 -0.68 9.34
CA VAL A 86 -7.74 -0.12 8.12
C VAL A 86 -8.66 -0.37 6.94
N GLY A 87 -9.13 0.70 6.31
CA GLY A 87 -9.82 0.65 5.03
C GLY A 87 -8.87 0.84 3.86
N LEU A 88 -9.08 0.10 2.77
CA LEU A 88 -8.31 0.23 1.54
C LEU A 88 -9.00 1.22 0.59
N LYS A 89 -8.37 2.36 0.34
CA LYS A 89 -8.85 3.28 -0.69
C LYS A 89 -8.08 3.02 -1.98
N TRP A 90 -8.83 2.65 -3.02
CA TRP A 90 -8.25 2.40 -4.33
C TRP A 90 -7.49 3.63 -4.86
N PRO A 91 -6.32 3.47 -5.48
CA PRO A 91 -5.64 2.20 -5.74
C PRO A 91 -4.60 1.81 -4.67
N ASN A 92 -4.25 2.69 -3.71
CA ASN A 92 -3.04 2.48 -2.91
C ASN A 92 -3.01 3.18 -1.54
N ASP A 93 -4.10 3.80 -1.10
CA ASP A 93 -4.13 4.49 0.19
C ASP A 93 -4.69 3.59 1.30
N LEU A 94 -4.12 3.72 2.49
CA LEU A 94 -4.60 3.11 3.73
C LEU A 94 -5.28 4.19 4.56
N LEU A 95 -6.54 3.94 4.94
CA LEU A 95 -7.34 4.87 5.72
C LEU A 95 -7.69 4.29 7.10
N ASN A 96 -7.80 5.17 8.10
CA ASN A 96 -8.51 4.93 9.34
C ASN A 96 -9.67 5.94 9.39
N GLY A 97 -10.91 5.45 9.26
CA GLY A 97 -12.04 6.31 8.94
C GLY A 97 -11.85 7.07 7.63
N GLU A 98 -11.92 8.39 7.66
CA GLU A 98 -11.71 9.24 6.47
C GLU A 98 -10.25 9.76 6.34
N ASN A 99 -9.39 9.48 7.35
CA ASN A 99 -8.03 10.00 7.39
C ASN A 99 -7.05 9.01 6.74
N LYS A 100 -6.15 9.53 5.92
CA LYS A 100 -5.07 8.75 5.32
C LYS A 100 -3.99 8.49 6.38
N ILE A 101 -3.79 7.22 6.69
CA ILE A 101 -2.77 6.77 7.66
C ILE A 101 -1.54 6.18 6.97
N GLY A 102 -1.64 5.84 5.70
CA GLY A 102 -0.57 5.17 4.98
C GLY A 102 -0.78 5.14 3.48
N GLY A 103 0.20 4.60 2.78
CA GLY A 103 0.14 4.39 1.34
C GLY A 103 1.09 3.31 0.86
N ILE A 104 0.77 2.75 -0.29
CA ILE A 104 1.54 1.71 -0.95
C ILE A 104 2.14 2.27 -2.23
N LEU A 105 3.41 1.97 -2.47
CA LEU A 105 4.13 2.29 -3.70
C LEU A 105 4.73 1.00 -4.26
N VAL A 106 4.42 0.71 -5.52
CA VAL A 106 5.01 -0.41 -6.25
C VAL A 106 5.81 0.13 -7.43
N GLU A 107 7.05 -0.26 -7.53
CA GLU A 107 7.97 0.07 -8.62
C GLU A 107 8.44 -1.23 -9.29
N GLN A 108 8.26 -1.32 -10.61
CA GLN A 108 8.68 -2.49 -11.40
C GLN A 108 9.59 -2.05 -12.52
N SER A 109 10.78 -2.62 -12.58
CA SER A 109 11.73 -2.47 -13.69
C SER A 109 12.74 -3.61 -13.69
N ASP A 110 13.26 -3.95 -14.86
CA ASP A 110 14.37 -4.89 -15.05
C ASP A 110 14.15 -6.26 -14.39
N GLY A 111 12.91 -6.78 -14.43
CA GLY A 111 12.54 -8.05 -13.81
C GLY A 111 12.57 -8.04 -12.28
N VAL A 112 12.48 -6.86 -11.67
CA VAL A 112 12.39 -6.67 -10.22
C VAL A 112 11.14 -5.87 -9.89
N ALA A 113 10.34 -6.39 -8.96
CA ALA A 113 9.27 -5.66 -8.31
C ALA A 113 9.69 -5.25 -6.89
N VAL A 114 9.43 -4.01 -6.52
CA VAL A 114 9.58 -3.52 -5.16
C VAL A 114 8.25 -2.97 -4.70
N ALA A 115 7.64 -3.61 -3.69
CA ALA A 115 6.43 -3.14 -3.04
C ALA A 115 6.80 -2.50 -1.72
N GLY A 116 6.41 -1.25 -1.51
CA GLY A 116 6.64 -0.51 -0.28
C GLY A 116 5.35 -0.05 0.38
N MET A 117 5.34 -0.02 1.70
CA MET A 117 4.30 0.57 2.52
C MET A 117 4.90 1.64 3.44
N GLY A 118 4.36 2.86 3.36
CA GLY A 118 4.53 3.90 4.36
C GLY A 118 3.32 3.94 5.28
N LEU A 119 3.52 3.97 6.60
CA LEU A 119 2.43 3.97 7.58
C LEU A 119 2.74 4.93 8.73
N ASN A 120 1.82 5.84 9.03
CA ASN A 120 1.86 6.68 10.21
C ASN A 120 1.38 5.87 11.41
N LEU A 121 2.26 5.58 12.36
CA LEU A 121 1.92 4.81 13.56
C LEU A 121 1.30 5.69 14.64
N TRP A 122 1.86 6.88 14.85
CA TRP A 122 1.37 7.86 15.80
C TRP A 122 1.73 9.27 15.32
N TRP A 123 0.74 10.18 15.36
CA TRP A 123 0.91 11.56 14.94
C TRP A 123 -0.12 12.45 15.66
N PRO A 124 0.21 13.03 16.81
CA PRO A 124 -0.76 13.78 17.63
C PRO A 124 -1.26 15.04 16.93
N ASP A 125 -0.41 15.72 16.17
CA ASP A 125 -0.70 16.98 15.47
C ASP A 125 -0.69 16.76 13.95
N ALA A 126 -1.33 15.66 13.49
CA ALA A 126 -1.40 15.36 12.06
C ALA A 126 -2.15 16.47 11.29
N PRO A 127 -1.70 16.82 10.08
CA PRO A 127 -2.42 17.76 9.22
C PRO A 127 -3.82 17.23 8.87
N ASP A 128 -4.71 18.14 8.45
CA ASP A 128 -6.06 17.79 8.00
C ASP A 128 -6.05 16.65 6.97
N ALA A 129 -6.99 15.73 7.09
CA ALA A 129 -7.14 14.53 6.26
C ALA A 129 -5.99 13.50 6.36
N ILE A 130 -4.99 13.76 7.19
CA ILE A 130 -3.94 12.82 7.55
C ILE A 130 -4.24 12.26 8.94
N GLY A 131 -3.90 11.01 9.16
CA GLY A 131 -4.08 10.36 10.46
C GLY A 131 -2.93 9.42 10.78
N ALA A 132 -3.12 8.69 11.85
CA ALA A 132 -2.23 7.63 12.29
C ALA A 132 -3.02 6.39 12.72
N LEU A 133 -2.33 5.25 12.79
CA LEU A 133 -2.92 3.97 13.16
C LEU A 133 -3.34 3.97 14.64
N LEU A 134 -2.53 4.57 15.51
CA LEU A 134 -2.66 4.51 16.96
C LEU A 134 -2.89 5.90 17.58
N HIS A 135 -3.66 5.95 18.65
CA HIS A 135 -3.94 7.19 19.38
C HIS A 135 -2.85 7.55 20.39
N GLU A 136 -2.07 6.56 20.83
CA GLU A 136 -0.98 6.72 21.80
C GLU A 136 0.35 6.34 21.17
N ASP A 137 1.46 6.93 21.66
CA ASP A 137 2.81 6.59 21.19
C ASP A 137 3.12 5.11 21.48
N PRO A 138 3.28 4.27 20.47
CA PRO A 138 3.54 2.84 20.64
C PRO A 138 4.98 2.51 21.07
N GLY A 139 5.82 3.51 21.24
CA GLY A 139 7.25 3.34 21.45
C GLY A 139 8.06 3.08 20.18
N PRO A 140 9.38 2.93 20.30
CA PRO A 140 10.29 2.96 19.16
C PRO A 140 10.26 1.70 18.28
N ASP A 141 9.84 0.54 18.81
CA ASP A 141 10.04 -0.75 18.12
C ASP A 141 8.80 -1.28 17.37
N ARG A 142 7.64 -0.66 17.54
CA ARG A 142 6.37 -1.13 16.95
C ARG A 142 6.41 -1.24 15.42
N HIS A 143 7.17 -0.37 14.76
CA HIS A 143 7.34 -0.39 13.32
C HIS A 143 7.96 -1.71 12.82
N VAL A 144 8.88 -2.30 13.59
CA VAL A 144 9.54 -3.56 13.22
C VAL A 144 8.55 -4.72 13.19
N GLU A 145 7.68 -4.82 14.21
CA GLU A 145 6.68 -5.87 14.30
C GLU A 145 5.67 -5.79 13.15
N ILE A 146 5.12 -4.61 12.93
CA ILE A 146 4.12 -4.37 11.87
C ILE A 146 4.75 -4.60 10.48
N GLY A 147 5.96 -4.08 10.26
CA GLY A 147 6.66 -4.25 8.98
C GLY A 147 6.96 -5.72 8.68
N ALA A 148 7.35 -6.51 9.68
CA ALA A 148 7.59 -7.95 9.52
C ALA A 148 6.31 -8.73 9.23
N LEU A 149 5.20 -8.41 9.92
CA LEU A 149 3.89 -9.02 9.66
C LEU A 149 3.41 -8.72 8.23
N TRP A 150 3.44 -7.45 7.82
CA TRP A 150 3.06 -7.06 6.48
C TRP A 150 3.88 -7.75 5.39
N ALA A 151 5.21 -7.81 5.56
CA ALA A 151 6.08 -8.47 4.59
C ALA A 151 5.79 -9.99 4.50
N ALA A 152 5.53 -10.65 5.63
CA ALA A 152 5.17 -12.05 5.65
C ALA A 152 3.84 -12.34 4.93
N GLU A 153 2.81 -11.52 5.18
CA GLU A 153 1.51 -11.62 4.49
C GLU A 153 1.66 -11.37 2.98
N LEU A 154 2.37 -10.30 2.58
CA LEU A 154 2.62 -9.98 1.18
C LEU A 154 3.31 -11.14 0.45
N LEU A 155 4.40 -11.66 1.01
CA LEU A 155 5.12 -12.78 0.42
C LEU A 155 4.29 -14.07 0.40
N SER A 156 3.41 -14.28 1.36
CA SER A 156 2.48 -15.40 1.38
C SER A 156 1.46 -15.32 0.25
N ILE A 157 0.85 -14.14 0.04
CA ILE A 157 -0.12 -13.92 -1.04
C ILE A 157 0.56 -14.04 -2.42
N LEU A 158 1.74 -13.45 -2.58
CA LEU A 158 2.47 -13.48 -3.85
C LEU A 158 2.91 -14.88 -4.28
N ARG A 159 2.95 -15.85 -3.39
CA ARG A 159 3.22 -17.27 -3.70
C ARG A 159 2.00 -18.04 -4.16
N ALA A 160 0.83 -17.63 -3.76
CA ALA A 160 -0.41 -18.30 -4.12
C ALA A 160 -0.75 -18.00 -5.60
N GLU A 161 -1.48 -18.92 -6.23
CA GLU A 161 -2.08 -18.65 -7.53
C GLU A 161 -3.22 -17.63 -7.37
N GLY A 162 -3.32 -16.68 -8.31
CA GLY A 162 -4.28 -15.60 -8.27
C GLY A 162 -3.99 -14.58 -7.16
N TRP A 163 -5.01 -13.86 -6.72
CA TRP A 163 -4.92 -12.92 -5.60
C TRP A 163 -6.25 -12.82 -4.87
N PRO A 164 -6.27 -12.44 -3.57
CA PRO A 164 -7.47 -12.46 -2.75
C PRO A 164 -8.39 -11.26 -3.02
N ILE A 165 -8.98 -11.21 -4.22
CA ILE A 165 -9.81 -10.10 -4.68
C ILE A 165 -11.03 -9.86 -3.78
N ASP A 166 -11.64 -10.94 -3.24
CA ASP A 166 -12.82 -10.80 -2.38
C ASP A 166 -12.48 -10.17 -1.04
N GLU A 167 -11.29 -10.43 -0.49
CA GLU A 167 -10.81 -9.75 0.71
C GLU A 167 -10.53 -8.26 0.41
N TYR A 168 -9.95 -7.97 -0.78
CA TYR A 168 -9.79 -6.59 -1.20
C TYR A 168 -11.12 -5.86 -1.32
N ARG A 169 -12.13 -6.49 -1.96
CA ARG A 169 -13.49 -5.94 -2.06
C ARG A 169 -14.11 -5.66 -0.70
N GLN A 170 -13.94 -6.58 0.24
CA GLN A 170 -14.44 -6.42 1.62
C GLN A 170 -13.80 -5.22 2.32
N ALA A 171 -12.48 -5.03 2.17
CA ALA A 171 -11.73 -3.95 2.81
C ALA A 171 -11.79 -2.61 2.06
N CYS A 172 -12.26 -2.61 0.80
CA CYS A 172 -12.20 -1.46 -0.08
C CYS A 172 -13.28 -0.43 0.24
N VAL A 173 -12.88 0.65 0.90
CA VAL A 173 -13.79 1.76 1.26
C VAL A 173 -14.15 2.68 0.08
N THR A 174 -13.59 2.46 -1.09
CA THR A 174 -13.97 3.19 -2.32
C THR A 174 -15.23 2.62 -2.95
N LEU A 175 -15.49 1.33 -2.80
CA LEU A 175 -16.67 0.69 -3.37
C LEU A 175 -17.98 1.24 -2.78
N GLY A 176 -18.97 1.44 -3.64
CA GLY A 176 -20.25 2.03 -3.30
C GLY A 176 -20.25 3.54 -3.13
N ARG A 177 -19.11 4.22 -3.28
CA ARG A 177 -19.01 5.69 -3.19
C ARG A 177 -19.08 6.34 -4.55
N ASP A 178 -19.60 7.57 -4.57
CA ASP A 178 -19.42 8.48 -5.67
C ASP A 178 -18.00 9.06 -5.63
N ILE A 179 -17.33 9.02 -6.75
CA ILE A 179 -15.92 9.37 -6.88
C ILE A 179 -15.72 10.36 -8.04
N SER A 180 -14.63 11.10 -7.96
CA SER A 180 -14.08 11.85 -9.09
C SER A 180 -12.61 11.44 -9.31
N TRP A 181 -12.15 11.55 -10.56
CA TRP A 181 -10.76 11.31 -10.92
C TRP A 181 -10.30 12.27 -12.01
N GLU A 182 -9.00 12.48 -12.10
CA GLU A 182 -8.40 13.35 -13.10
C GLU A 182 -8.32 12.67 -14.49
N PRO A 183 -8.48 13.45 -15.62
CA PRO A 183 -8.68 14.90 -15.59
C PRO A 183 -10.10 15.35 -15.21
N ASP A 184 -11.17 14.74 -15.62
CA ASP A 184 -12.54 15.25 -15.42
C ASP A 184 -13.57 14.12 -15.30
N GLY A 185 -13.17 12.98 -14.77
CA GLY A 185 -14.06 11.85 -14.60
C GLY A 185 -14.86 11.91 -13.30
N SER A 186 -16.08 11.39 -13.33
CA SER A 186 -16.90 11.15 -12.15
C SER A 186 -17.84 9.96 -12.36
N GLY A 187 -18.23 9.29 -11.28
CA GLY A 187 -19.13 8.15 -11.31
C GLY A 187 -19.13 7.43 -9.98
N ARG A 188 -19.85 6.31 -9.92
CA ARG A 188 -19.92 5.46 -8.75
C ARG A 188 -18.97 4.27 -8.89
N ALA A 189 -18.10 4.07 -7.91
CA ALA A 189 -17.25 2.89 -7.86
C ALA A 189 -18.10 1.65 -7.49
N VAL A 190 -18.19 0.68 -8.39
CA VAL A 190 -19.11 -0.46 -8.23
C VAL A 190 -18.43 -1.77 -7.93
N ASP A 191 -17.20 -1.99 -8.42
CA ASP A 191 -16.44 -3.21 -8.19
C ASP A 191 -14.95 -3.02 -8.52
N VAL A 192 -14.15 -4.07 -8.33
CA VAL A 192 -12.76 -4.19 -8.78
C VAL A 192 -12.63 -5.44 -9.65
N ALA A 193 -12.03 -5.28 -10.83
CA ALA A 193 -11.75 -6.36 -11.76
C ALA A 193 -10.55 -7.22 -11.31
N GLU A 194 -10.43 -8.45 -11.86
CA GLU A 194 -9.26 -9.33 -11.64
C GLU A 194 -7.93 -8.66 -11.99
N SER A 195 -7.92 -7.76 -12.97
CA SER A 195 -6.77 -6.93 -13.33
C SER A 195 -6.38 -5.89 -12.27
N GLY A 196 -7.24 -5.67 -11.26
CA GLY A 196 -7.11 -4.60 -10.28
C GLY A 196 -7.71 -3.27 -10.72
N ALA A 197 -8.29 -3.17 -11.92
CA ALA A 197 -8.98 -1.97 -12.38
C ALA A 197 -10.23 -1.69 -11.54
N LEU A 198 -10.49 -0.42 -11.24
CA LEU A 198 -11.73 0.01 -10.59
C LEU A 198 -12.85 0.08 -11.62
N LEU A 199 -13.95 -0.62 -11.38
CA LEU A 199 -15.14 -0.58 -12.22
C LEU A 199 -16.04 0.57 -11.78
N ILE A 200 -16.39 1.42 -12.72
CA ILE A 200 -17.14 2.66 -12.49
C ILE A 200 -18.43 2.63 -13.31
N ASP A 201 -19.51 3.05 -12.68
CA ASP A 201 -20.80 3.31 -13.33
C ASP A 201 -21.03 4.83 -13.33
N ASP A 202 -21.12 5.43 -14.50
CA ASP A 202 -21.39 6.87 -14.67
C ASP A 202 -22.89 7.19 -14.89
N GLY A 203 -23.74 6.16 -14.76
CA GLY A 203 -25.18 6.24 -14.99
C GLY A 203 -25.60 5.99 -16.45
N SER A 204 -24.64 5.93 -17.38
CA SER A 204 -24.89 5.61 -18.79
C SER A 204 -24.20 4.32 -19.22
N GLN A 205 -23.00 4.08 -18.71
CA GLN A 205 -22.17 2.92 -19.03
C GLN A 205 -21.27 2.54 -17.85
N ARG A 206 -20.70 1.34 -17.94
CA ARG A 206 -19.61 0.90 -17.06
C ARG A 206 -18.28 1.02 -17.78
N SER A 207 -17.27 1.52 -17.06
CA SER A 207 -15.91 1.70 -17.55
C SER A 207 -14.89 1.18 -16.54
N GLU A 208 -13.67 0.94 -17.01
CA GLU A 208 -12.54 0.52 -16.18
C GLU A 208 -11.55 1.67 -16.01
N LEU A 209 -11.18 1.93 -14.75
CA LEU A 209 -10.11 2.86 -14.41
C LEU A 209 -8.90 2.05 -13.94
N HIS A 210 -7.83 2.02 -14.73
CA HIS A 210 -6.63 1.24 -14.44
C HIS A 210 -5.62 1.98 -13.55
N SER A 211 -5.69 3.32 -13.52
CA SER A 211 -4.82 4.17 -12.69
C SER A 211 -5.46 5.53 -12.50
N GLY A 212 -4.98 6.29 -11.54
CA GLY A 212 -5.42 7.68 -11.33
C GLY A 212 -5.40 8.07 -9.85
N VAL A 213 -5.68 9.36 -9.62
CA VAL A 213 -5.95 9.90 -8.28
C VAL A 213 -7.46 9.97 -8.12
N VAL A 214 -7.99 9.10 -7.27
CA VAL A 214 -9.42 9.03 -6.96
C VAL A 214 -9.71 9.83 -5.71
N ARG A 215 -10.73 10.67 -5.78
CA ARG A 215 -11.28 11.44 -4.66
C ARG A 215 -12.69 10.96 -4.35
N HIS A 216 -12.98 10.69 -3.08
CA HIS A 216 -14.34 10.44 -2.64
C HIS A 216 -15.10 11.75 -2.64
N VAL A 217 -16.27 11.77 -3.27
CA VAL A 217 -17.17 12.92 -3.20
C VAL A 217 -17.81 12.91 -1.82
N ARG A 218 -17.64 14.01 -1.08
CA ARG A 218 -18.31 14.18 0.22
C ARG A 218 -19.77 14.54 -0.04
N SER A 219 -20.67 13.72 0.49
CA SER A 219 -22.12 14.00 0.52
C SER A 219 -22.44 15.07 1.56
#